data_bc2636183db59a267e7cf020d9a240e7
#
_entry.id   bc2636183db59a267e7cf020d9a240e7
#
_cell.length_a   1.000
_cell.length_b   1.000
_cell.length_c   1.000
_cell.angle_alpha   90.00
_cell.angle_beta   90.00
_cell.angle_gamma   90.00
#
_symmetry.space_group_name_H-M   'P 1'
#
loop_
_entity.id
_entity.type
_entity.pdbx_description
1 polymer ?
#
loop_
_entity_poly.entity_id
_entity_poly.type
_entity_poly.pdbx_seq_one_letter_code
_entity_poly.pdbx_strand_id
1 'polypeptide(L)'
;HEEGTIPKLLTGAKPHWELTTQYDLIDFELGVKITGAGFPVYKGQGARLQRALINFFLDKATNAGYLEIEPPILVNEASGFGTGQLPDKEGQMYHVTIDNLYLIPTAEVPITNIYRDVILKAEQ
;
A
#
# COMPACT_ATOMS: atom_id res chain seq x y z
N HIS A 1 -21.28 13.60 -0.25
CA HIS A 1 -20.86 14.97 -0.55
C HIS A 1 -20.04 14.96 -1.84
N GLU A 2 -20.45 15.73 -2.83
CA GLU A 2 -19.71 15.91 -4.07
C GLU A 2 -19.11 17.33 -4.07
N GLU A 3 -17.84 17.47 -4.44
CA GLU A 3 -17.14 18.74 -4.53
C GLU A 3 -16.38 18.82 -5.84
N GLY A 4 -16.50 19.94 -6.54
CA GLY A 4 -15.87 20.19 -7.82
C GLY A 4 -16.69 19.70 -9.02
N THR A 5 -16.12 19.85 -10.21
CA THR A 5 -16.75 19.47 -11.47
C THR A 5 -16.20 18.12 -11.95
N ILE A 6 -17.07 17.17 -12.25
CA ILE A 6 -16.66 15.90 -12.84
C ILE A 6 -16.08 16.17 -14.25
N PRO A 7 -14.82 15.86 -14.51
CA PRO A 7 -14.22 16.10 -15.82
C PRO A 7 -14.85 15.21 -16.88
N LYS A 8 -15.16 15.80 -18.03
CA LYS A 8 -15.57 15.02 -19.21
C LYS A 8 -14.33 14.47 -19.89
N LEU A 9 -14.26 13.13 -19.98
CA LEU A 9 -13.18 12.49 -20.73
C LEU A 9 -13.29 12.87 -22.22
N LEU A 10 -12.16 13.15 -22.83
CA LEU A 10 -12.07 13.44 -24.26
C LEU A 10 -12.40 12.18 -25.07
N THR A 11 -12.92 12.37 -26.28
CA THR A 11 -13.08 11.29 -27.25
C THR A 11 -11.72 10.63 -27.52
N GLY A 12 -11.63 9.33 -27.31
CA GLY A 12 -10.36 8.58 -27.45
C GLY A 12 -9.52 8.48 -26.16
N ALA A 13 -10.07 8.88 -25.00
CA ALA A 13 -9.44 8.59 -23.71
C ALA A 13 -9.20 7.10 -23.55
N LYS A 14 -7.96 6.74 -23.18
CA LYS A 14 -7.55 5.35 -22.97
C LYS A 14 -7.56 4.97 -21.50
N PRO A 15 -7.91 3.73 -21.15
CA PRO A 15 -7.81 3.24 -19.79
C PRO A 15 -6.33 3.10 -19.36
N HIS A 16 -6.09 3.09 -18.06
CA HIS A 16 -4.73 3.09 -17.50
C HIS A 16 -3.88 1.90 -17.96
N TRP A 17 -4.45 0.71 -18.16
CA TRP A 17 -3.71 -0.46 -18.64
C TRP A 17 -3.19 -0.30 -20.07
N GLU A 18 -3.92 0.40 -20.96
CA GLU A 18 -3.43 0.73 -22.29
C GLU A 18 -2.32 1.80 -22.22
N LEU A 19 -2.48 2.80 -21.36
CA LEU A 19 -1.49 3.85 -21.17
C LEU A 19 -0.19 3.30 -20.58
N THR A 20 -0.26 2.43 -19.57
CA THR A 20 0.92 1.81 -18.96
C THR A 20 1.68 0.94 -19.95
N THR A 21 0.99 0.24 -20.85
CA THR A 21 1.60 -0.52 -21.94
C THR A 21 2.19 0.40 -23.00
N GLN A 22 1.42 1.41 -23.45
CA GLN A 22 1.85 2.35 -24.48
C GLN A 22 3.13 3.10 -24.10
N TYR A 23 3.29 3.46 -22.83
CA TYR A 23 4.44 4.21 -22.32
C TYR A 23 5.48 3.34 -21.61
N ASP A 24 5.33 2.01 -21.65
CA ASP A 24 6.22 1.03 -20.98
C ASP A 24 6.49 1.36 -19.49
N LEU A 25 5.43 1.65 -18.76
CA LEU A 25 5.51 2.06 -17.36
C LEU A 25 5.38 0.89 -16.39
N ILE A 26 4.52 -0.09 -16.72
CA ILE A 26 4.22 -1.26 -15.90
C ILE A 26 4.19 -2.50 -16.78
N ASP A 27 4.85 -3.56 -16.32
CA ASP A 27 4.89 -4.87 -16.99
C ASP A 27 4.18 -5.90 -16.11
N PHE A 28 2.97 -6.27 -16.50
CA PHE A 28 2.17 -7.26 -15.79
C PHE A 28 2.59 -8.70 -16.10
N GLU A 29 3.06 -8.96 -17.32
CA GLU A 29 3.52 -10.30 -17.71
C GLU A 29 4.79 -10.69 -16.95
N LEU A 30 5.71 -9.74 -16.79
CA LEU A 30 6.90 -9.93 -15.99
C LEU A 30 6.55 -10.16 -14.51
N GLY A 31 5.53 -9.47 -13.98
CA GLY A 31 5.01 -9.68 -12.64
C GLY A 31 4.47 -11.10 -12.43
N VAL A 32 3.69 -11.59 -13.38
CA VAL A 32 3.19 -12.98 -13.38
C VAL A 32 4.35 -13.99 -13.42
N LYS A 33 5.37 -13.74 -14.24
CA LYS A 33 6.56 -14.61 -14.34
C LYS A 33 7.35 -14.69 -13.03
N ILE A 34 7.48 -13.59 -12.29
CA ILE A 34 8.30 -13.51 -11.08
C ILE A 34 7.55 -14.02 -9.86
N THR A 35 6.26 -13.67 -9.74
CA THR A 35 5.49 -13.89 -8.50
C THR A 35 4.17 -14.61 -8.78
N GLY A 36 3.31 -14.04 -9.64
CA GLY A 36 1.98 -14.56 -9.92
C GLY A 36 1.03 -13.47 -10.41
N ALA A 37 -0.23 -13.85 -10.65
CA ALA A 37 -1.25 -12.92 -11.12
C ALA A 37 -1.49 -11.78 -10.11
N GLY A 38 -1.64 -10.56 -10.62
CA GLY A 38 -1.91 -9.38 -9.82
C GLY A 38 -0.67 -8.62 -9.32
N PHE A 39 0.54 -9.13 -9.57
CA PHE A 39 1.78 -8.45 -9.21
C PHE A 39 2.34 -7.66 -10.39
N PRO A 40 2.40 -6.31 -10.31
CA PRO A 40 2.98 -5.48 -11.36
C PRO A 40 4.50 -5.32 -11.19
N VAL A 41 5.21 -5.16 -12.31
CA VAL A 41 6.60 -4.69 -12.30
C VAL A 41 6.63 -3.27 -12.87
N TYR A 42 6.96 -2.29 -12.05
CA TYR A 42 7.16 -0.93 -12.50
C TYR A 42 8.52 -0.78 -13.19
N LYS A 43 8.54 -0.12 -14.35
CA LYS A 43 9.75 0.02 -15.18
C LYS A 43 10.07 1.49 -15.48
N GLY A 44 11.34 1.80 -15.64
CA GLY A 44 11.80 3.09 -16.16
C GLY A 44 11.12 4.30 -15.52
N GLN A 45 10.39 5.05 -16.32
CA GLN A 45 9.66 6.24 -15.86
C GLN A 45 8.48 5.89 -14.93
N GLY A 46 7.88 4.71 -15.07
CA GLY A 46 6.83 4.23 -14.16
C GLY A 46 7.36 4.02 -12.74
N ALA A 47 8.51 3.37 -12.59
CA ALA A 47 9.16 3.19 -11.29
C ALA A 47 9.59 4.54 -10.67
N ARG A 48 10.09 5.46 -11.52
CA ARG A 48 10.45 6.82 -11.08
C ARG A 48 9.23 7.61 -10.61
N LEU A 49 8.11 7.52 -11.33
CA LEU A 49 6.87 8.19 -10.98
C LEU A 49 6.31 7.66 -9.65
N GLN A 50 6.28 6.33 -9.46
CA GLN A 50 5.82 5.73 -8.21
C GLN A 50 6.64 6.26 -7.01
N ARG A 51 7.96 6.24 -7.12
CA ARG A 51 8.84 6.78 -6.06
C ARG A 51 8.63 8.28 -5.81
N ALA A 52 8.43 9.06 -6.87
CA ALA A 52 8.16 10.49 -6.75
C ALA A 52 6.84 10.77 -6.04
N LEU A 53 5.80 9.97 -6.31
CA LEU A 53 4.51 10.09 -5.62
C LEU A 53 4.61 9.71 -4.13
N ILE A 54 5.36 8.66 -3.79
CA ILE A 54 5.61 8.29 -2.40
C ILE A 54 6.27 9.46 -1.66
N ASN A 55 7.36 10.00 -2.19
CA ASN A 55 8.05 11.15 -1.58
C ASN A 55 7.12 12.37 -1.46
N PHE A 56 6.35 12.67 -2.50
CA PHE A 56 5.41 13.79 -2.48
C PHE A 56 4.37 13.66 -1.35
N PHE A 57 3.80 12.48 -1.15
CA PHE A 57 2.81 12.27 -0.07
C PHE A 57 3.45 12.31 1.32
N LEU A 58 4.64 11.74 1.50
CA LEU A 58 5.38 11.80 2.76
C LEU A 58 5.77 13.23 3.11
N ASP A 59 6.33 13.98 2.16
CA ASP A 59 6.67 15.40 2.35
C ASP A 59 5.43 16.24 2.71
N LYS A 60 4.30 15.99 2.06
CA LYS A 60 3.04 16.66 2.38
C LYS A 60 2.57 16.35 3.80
N ALA A 61 2.64 15.09 4.21
CA ALA A 61 2.21 14.66 5.54
C ALA A 61 3.13 15.24 6.63
N THR A 62 4.44 15.16 6.48
CA THR A 62 5.41 15.69 7.44
C THR A 62 5.33 17.22 7.55
N ASN A 63 5.15 17.93 6.44
CA ASN A 63 4.90 19.38 6.44
C ASN A 63 3.57 19.77 7.11
N ALA A 64 2.60 18.86 7.17
CA ALA A 64 1.35 19.04 7.90
C ALA A 64 1.44 18.65 9.39
N GLY A 65 2.63 18.25 9.86
CA GLY A 65 2.88 17.91 11.27
C GLY A 65 2.69 16.44 11.63
N TYR A 66 2.48 15.55 10.64
CA TYR A 66 2.45 14.11 10.91
C TYR A 66 3.86 13.56 11.11
N LEU A 67 3.99 12.60 12.02
CA LEU A 67 5.21 11.84 12.22
C LEU A 67 5.32 10.75 11.16
N GLU A 68 6.40 10.77 10.38
CA GLU A 68 6.71 9.69 9.45
C GLU A 68 7.21 8.46 10.21
N ILE A 69 6.60 7.30 9.92
CA ILE A 69 6.98 6.02 10.51
C ILE A 69 7.12 4.98 9.41
N GLU A 70 8.24 4.28 9.36
CA GLU A 70 8.46 3.11 8.50
C GLU A 70 8.38 1.83 9.35
N PRO A 71 7.22 1.16 9.40
CA PRO A 71 7.04 -0.04 10.21
C PRO A 71 7.57 -1.29 9.48
N PRO A 72 7.83 -2.40 10.22
CA PRO A 72 8.11 -3.68 9.60
C PRO A 72 6.95 -4.16 8.71
N ILE A 73 7.28 -4.80 7.58
CA ILE A 73 6.30 -5.43 6.69
C ILE A 73 5.85 -6.82 7.17
N LEU A 74 6.53 -7.39 8.15
CA LEU A 74 6.17 -8.62 8.83
C LEU A 74 5.72 -8.30 10.25
N VAL A 75 4.59 -8.87 10.66
CA VAL A 75 4.00 -8.69 11.99
C VAL A 75 3.73 -10.03 12.65
N ASN A 76 3.70 -10.03 13.99
CA ASN A 76 3.30 -11.19 14.76
C ASN A 76 1.77 -11.40 14.76
N GLU A 77 1.35 -12.56 15.18
CA GLU A 77 -0.06 -12.96 15.24
C GLU A 77 -0.91 -11.99 16.07
N ALA A 78 -0.39 -11.52 17.20
CA ALA A 78 -1.09 -10.58 18.08
C ALA A 78 -1.42 -9.24 17.39
N SER A 79 -0.55 -8.78 16.49
CA SER A 79 -0.81 -7.59 15.68
C SER A 79 -1.90 -7.80 14.63
N GLY A 80 -1.95 -9.00 14.04
CA GLY A 80 -3.03 -9.38 13.13
C GLY A 80 -4.40 -9.42 13.83
N PHE A 81 -4.46 -9.94 15.04
CA PHE A 81 -5.69 -9.90 15.87
C PHE A 81 -6.04 -8.47 16.31
N GLY A 82 -5.05 -7.65 16.64
CA GLY A 82 -5.25 -6.29 17.12
C GLY A 82 -5.99 -5.36 16.15
N THR A 83 -5.94 -5.64 14.85
CA THR A 83 -6.65 -4.91 13.80
C THR A 83 -7.74 -5.72 13.10
N GLY A 84 -8.04 -6.94 13.60
CA GLY A 84 -9.10 -7.78 13.05
C GLY A 84 -8.77 -8.46 11.72
N GLN A 85 -7.50 -8.48 11.31
CA GLN A 85 -7.04 -9.23 10.13
C GLN A 85 -6.99 -10.74 10.39
N LEU A 86 -6.79 -11.14 11.63
CA LEU A 86 -6.89 -12.51 12.07
C LEU A 86 -8.15 -12.72 12.91
N PRO A 87 -8.79 -13.91 12.85
CA PRO A 87 -8.44 -15.05 11.99
C PRO A 87 -8.72 -14.75 10.52
N ASP A 88 -7.74 -15.03 9.66
CA ASP A 88 -7.83 -14.78 8.22
C ASP A 88 -8.72 -15.83 7.54
N LYS A 89 -10.02 -15.56 7.49
CA LYS A 89 -11.02 -16.47 6.88
C LYS A 89 -11.02 -16.43 5.35
N GLU A 90 -10.45 -15.38 4.76
CA GLU A 90 -10.49 -15.12 3.33
C GLU A 90 -9.13 -15.35 2.65
N GLY A 91 -8.09 -15.72 3.41
CA GLY A 91 -6.75 -15.96 2.89
C GLY A 91 -6.08 -14.70 2.35
N GLN A 92 -6.26 -13.56 3.01
CA GLN A 92 -5.74 -12.26 2.57
C GLN A 92 -4.30 -11.97 3.02
N MET A 93 -3.80 -12.75 4.00
CA MET A 93 -2.46 -12.56 4.55
C MET A 93 -1.55 -13.72 4.16
N TYR A 94 -0.37 -13.40 3.63
CA TYR A 94 0.68 -14.40 3.48
C TYR A 94 1.28 -14.75 4.84
N HIS A 95 1.29 -16.02 5.17
CA HIS A 95 1.81 -16.55 6.44
C HIS A 95 3.17 -17.21 6.26
N VAL A 96 4.17 -16.71 6.97
CA VAL A 96 5.51 -17.31 7.09
C VAL A 96 5.47 -18.29 8.24
N THR A 97 5.17 -19.55 7.94
CA THR A 97 4.87 -20.59 8.95
C THR A 97 6.04 -20.92 9.87
N ILE A 98 7.28 -20.81 9.37
CA ILE A 98 8.48 -21.17 10.13
C ILE A 98 8.72 -20.23 11.32
N ASP A 99 8.38 -18.97 11.18
CA ASP A 99 8.59 -17.93 12.19
C ASP A 99 7.27 -17.44 12.83
N ASN A 100 6.14 -17.97 12.37
CA ASN A 100 4.79 -17.51 12.74
C ASN A 100 4.62 -16.00 12.55
N LEU A 101 5.07 -15.48 11.40
CA LEU A 101 4.95 -14.08 11.00
C LEU A 101 4.03 -13.95 9.79
N TYR A 102 3.40 -12.81 9.66
CA TYR A 102 2.46 -12.50 8.58
C TYR A 102 2.92 -11.28 7.79
N LEU A 103 2.89 -11.36 6.45
CA LEU A 103 3.03 -10.16 5.62
C LEU A 103 1.80 -9.27 5.80
N ILE A 104 2.04 -8.00 6.04
CA ILE A 104 0.95 -7.03 6.21
C ILE A 104 0.22 -6.77 4.89
N PRO A 105 -1.13 -6.80 4.87
CA PRO A 105 -1.91 -6.39 3.70
C PRO A 105 -2.02 -4.87 3.61
N THR A 106 -1.78 -4.15 4.70
CA THR A 106 -1.88 -2.70 4.83
C THR A 106 -0.97 -2.19 5.95
N ALA A 107 -0.49 -0.96 5.84
CA ALA A 107 0.27 -0.28 6.89
C ALA A 107 -0.56 -0.04 8.17
N GLU A 108 -1.87 -0.10 8.10
CA GLU A 108 -2.77 0.01 9.26
C GLU A 108 -2.42 -1.02 10.36
N VAL A 109 -2.10 -2.26 9.96
CA VAL A 109 -1.80 -3.33 10.92
C VAL A 109 -0.63 -2.96 11.83
N PRO A 110 0.58 -2.68 11.36
CA PRO A 110 1.68 -2.31 12.26
C PRO A 110 1.48 -0.94 12.91
N ILE A 111 0.97 0.06 12.22
CA ILE A 111 0.84 1.42 12.77
C ILE A 111 -0.15 1.47 13.92
N THR A 112 -1.32 0.86 13.79
CA THR A 112 -2.31 0.80 14.87
C THR A 112 -1.76 0.04 16.08
N ASN A 113 -1.01 -1.04 15.85
CA ASN A 113 -0.44 -1.85 16.92
C ASN A 113 0.72 -1.20 17.68
N ILE A 114 1.29 -0.08 17.21
CA ILE A 114 2.25 0.73 17.99
C ILE A 114 1.62 1.15 19.32
N TYR A 115 0.31 1.43 19.30
CA TYR A 115 -0.44 1.89 20.48
C TYR A 115 -1.30 0.80 21.12
N ARG A 116 -1.14 -0.48 20.72
CA ARG A 116 -1.83 -1.58 21.35
C ARG A 116 -1.40 -1.68 22.82
N ASP A 117 -2.39 -1.84 23.72
CA ASP A 117 -2.18 -1.93 25.17
C ASP A 117 -1.52 -0.69 25.80
N VAL A 118 -1.60 0.46 25.13
CA VAL A 118 -1.05 1.73 25.59
C VAL A 118 -2.20 2.69 25.91
N ILE A 119 -2.14 3.34 27.07
CA ILE A 119 -3.00 4.49 27.41
C ILE A 119 -2.24 5.76 27.06
N LEU A 120 -2.68 6.45 26.02
CA LEU A 120 -2.08 7.71 25.59
C LEU A 120 -2.43 8.83 26.57
N LYS A 121 -1.49 9.74 26.82
CA LYS A 121 -1.76 10.99 27.55
C LYS A 121 -2.40 12.01 26.61
N ALA A 122 -3.12 12.97 27.17
CA ALA A 122 -3.84 13.98 26.38
C ALA A 122 -2.93 14.85 25.48
N GLU A 123 -1.63 14.88 25.78
CA GLU A 123 -0.63 15.69 25.06
C GLU A 123 0.12 14.90 23.96
N GLN A 124 -0.21 13.62 23.79
CA GLN A 124 0.30 12.71 22.78
C GLN A 124 -0.76 12.49 21.70
#